data_8574f2b5c396d0dd7eed3d020119f58c
#
_entry.id   8574f2b5c396d0dd7eed3d020119f58c
#
_cell.length_a   1.000
_cell.length_b   1.000
_cell.length_c   1.000
_cell.angle_alpha   90.00
_cell.angle_beta   90.00
_cell.angle_gamma   90.00
#
_symmetry.space_group_name_H-M   'P 1'
#
loop_
_entity.id
_entity.type
_entity.pdbx_description
1 polymer ?
#
loop_
_entity_poly.entity_id
_entity_poly.type
_entity_poly.pdbx_seq_one_letter_code
_entity_poly.pdbx_strand_id
1 'polypeptide(L)'
;MSKNQHKEKLLLLLHIFQRESDENHPLSVPKLLDKLQANGILAERKSVYADVEILRKQGYDIVLQRGRGYYLGERNFQLAELKLLVDAVQSSRFITVKKSHELIHKLEQQTSAYGAQTLQRQVFVAGRVKSMNESVYYNICGRKVLRHNGAIYQMSPYALLCSDENYYLTAYDGKAQEIKHFRVDKMLDIQVTELSRDGEEIYESFDLGRYASIHFGMFKGEEREVLLRCKNCFSHVIIDRFGEAVHITPEDDSYFTALVQVAVSPQFYGWIFGLGNGVTILGPVDVARGMKEQLEQIQLNYLTI
;
A
#
# COMPACT_ATOMS: atom_id res chain seq x y z
N MET A 1 47.97 -5.39 -14.37
CA MET A 1 46.53 -5.45 -14.69
C MET A 1 46.22 -4.57 -15.89
N SER A 2 45.43 -5.05 -16.85
CA SER A 2 44.93 -4.22 -17.95
C SER A 2 43.98 -3.13 -17.44
N LYS A 3 43.75 -2.08 -18.24
CA LYS A 3 42.86 -0.97 -17.90
C LYS A 3 41.39 -1.47 -17.67
N ASN A 4 41.00 -2.55 -18.34
CA ASN A 4 39.69 -3.16 -18.17
C ASN A 4 39.56 -3.96 -16.86
N GLN A 5 40.58 -4.74 -16.51
CA GLN A 5 40.60 -5.46 -15.23
C GLN A 5 40.51 -4.53 -14.00
N HIS A 6 41.05 -3.32 -14.13
CA HIS A 6 40.97 -2.30 -13.04
C HIS A 6 39.52 -1.83 -12.84
N LYS A 7 38.78 -1.64 -13.93
CA LYS A 7 37.35 -1.26 -13.88
C LYS A 7 36.50 -2.40 -13.32
N GLU A 8 36.73 -3.61 -13.77
CA GLU A 8 36.02 -4.80 -13.28
C GLU A 8 36.24 -5.00 -11.77
N LYS A 9 37.51 -4.82 -11.31
CA LYS A 9 37.86 -4.91 -9.90
C LYS A 9 37.08 -3.90 -9.05
N LEU A 10 37.01 -2.64 -9.50
CA LEU A 10 36.33 -1.58 -8.76
C LEU A 10 34.84 -1.85 -8.64
N LEU A 11 34.18 -2.29 -9.73
CA LEU A 11 32.77 -2.66 -9.73
C LEU A 11 32.48 -3.87 -8.85
N LEU A 12 33.35 -4.89 -8.91
CA LEU A 12 33.23 -6.07 -8.08
C LEU A 12 33.43 -5.73 -6.60
N LEU A 13 34.40 -4.87 -6.27
CA LEU A 13 34.64 -4.42 -4.91
C LEU A 13 33.42 -3.66 -4.35
N LEU A 14 32.81 -2.79 -5.16
CA LEU A 14 31.57 -2.11 -4.79
C LEU A 14 30.44 -3.11 -4.53
N HIS A 15 30.26 -4.10 -5.42
CA HIS A 15 29.25 -5.14 -5.26
C HIS A 15 29.46 -5.95 -3.97
N ILE A 16 30.70 -6.31 -3.65
CA ILE A 16 31.04 -6.99 -2.39
C ILE A 16 30.64 -6.13 -1.19
N PHE A 17 30.93 -4.81 -1.20
CA PHE A 17 30.52 -3.93 -0.12
C PHE A 17 28.99 -3.84 -0.01
N GLN A 18 28.29 -3.72 -1.12
CA GLN A 18 26.83 -3.64 -1.13
C GLN A 18 26.15 -4.91 -0.60
N ARG A 19 26.69 -6.09 -0.93
CA ARG A 19 26.05 -7.37 -0.63
C ARG A 19 26.55 -8.04 0.62
N GLU A 20 27.80 -7.86 0.97
CA GLU A 20 28.47 -8.71 1.95
C GLU A 20 29.01 -7.93 3.16
N SER A 21 28.74 -6.63 3.26
CA SER A 21 29.16 -5.84 4.42
C SER A 21 28.01 -5.01 4.99
N ASP A 22 28.07 -4.78 6.27
CA ASP A 22 27.28 -3.82 7.04
C ASP A 22 28.04 -3.49 8.35
N GLU A 23 27.46 -2.65 9.20
CA GLU A 23 28.07 -2.22 10.47
C GLU A 23 28.48 -3.39 11.38
N ASN A 24 27.69 -4.49 11.37
CA ASN A 24 27.94 -5.68 12.17
C ASN A 24 28.92 -6.64 11.47
N HIS A 25 29.02 -6.57 10.14
CA HIS A 25 29.80 -7.48 9.30
C HIS A 25 30.82 -6.73 8.43
N PRO A 26 31.81 -6.01 9.03
CA PRO A 26 32.85 -5.35 8.28
C PRO A 26 33.81 -6.36 7.65
N LEU A 27 34.36 -6.03 6.49
CA LEU A 27 35.27 -6.85 5.73
C LEU A 27 36.71 -6.36 5.90
N SER A 28 37.58 -7.21 6.45
CA SER A 28 39.03 -6.92 6.51
C SER A 28 39.64 -6.97 5.11
N VAL A 29 40.76 -6.27 4.92
CA VAL A 29 41.46 -6.25 3.62
C VAL A 29 41.85 -7.67 3.14
N PRO A 30 42.33 -8.61 3.98
CA PRO A 30 42.53 -9.99 3.56
C PRO A 30 41.27 -10.64 3.01
N LYS A 31 40.12 -10.49 3.70
CA LYS A 31 38.82 -11.01 3.22
C LYS A 31 38.42 -10.42 1.87
N LEU A 32 38.65 -9.10 1.66
CA LEU A 32 38.40 -8.46 0.37
C LEU A 32 39.27 -9.03 -0.74
N LEU A 33 40.56 -9.30 -0.46
CA LEU A 33 41.46 -9.94 -1.41
C LEU A 33 41.05 -11.36 -1.75
N ASP A 34 40.66 -12.17 -0.75
CA ASP A 34 40.16 -13.53 -0.96
C ASP A 34 38.91 -13.54 -1.84
N LYS A 35 37.98 -12.61 -1.61
CA LYS A 35 36.76 -12.47 -2.41
C LYS A 35 37.05 -12.02 -3.85
N LEU A 36 37.97 -11.09 -4.06
CA LEU A 36 38.41 -10.68 -5.38
C LEU A 36 39.07 -11.85 -6.12
N GLN A 37 39.92 -12.60 -5.43
CA GLN A 37 40.59 -13.78 -5.99
C GLN A 37 39.60 -14.89 -6.35
N ALA A 38 38.61 -15.14 -5.52
CA ALA A 38 37.54 -16.11 -5.80
C ALA A 38 36.74 -15.76 -7.07
N ASN A 39 36.71 -14.49 -7.46
CA ASN A 39 36.12 -13.99 -8.70
C ASN A 39 37.15 -13.78 -9.84
N GLY A 40 38.34 -14.39 -9.73
CA GLY A 40 39.37 -14.36 -10.77
C GLY A 40 40.20 -13.06 -10.84
N ILE A 41 40.10 -12.17 -9.84
CA ILE A 41 40.82 -10.89 -9.82
C ILE A 41 41.90 -10.93 -8.75
N LEU A 42 43.16 -11.00 -9.18
CA LEU A 42 44.31 -10.87 -8.29
C LEU A 42 44.55 -9.38 -7.99
N ALA A 43 44.60 -9.02 -6.71
CA ALA A 43 44.80 -7.65 -6.27
C ALA A 43 45.79 -7.58 -5.08
N GLU A 44 46.47 -6.45 -4.95
CA GLU A 44 47.34 -6.15 -3.82
C GLU A 44 46.64 -5.27 -2.80
N ARG A 45 47.08 -5.30 -1.53
CA ARG A 45 46.53 -4.46 -0.45
C ARG A 45 46.50 -2.98 -0.79
N LYS A 46 47.61 -2.43 -1.34
CA LYS A 46 47.69 -1.03 -1.74
C LYS A 46 46.65 -0.64 -2.77
N SER A 47 46.36 -1.55 -3.71
CA SER A 47 45.34 -1.38 -4.74
C SER A 47 43.91 -1.34 -4.18
N VAL A 48 43.62 -2.18 -3.16
CA VAL A 48 42.33 -2.16 -2.47
C VAL A 48 42.12 -0.83 -1.73
N TYR A 49 43.13 -0.33 -1.03
CA TYR A 49 43.03 0.99 -0.37
C TYR A 49 42.77 2.12 -1.36
N ALA A 50 43.45 2.10 -2.52
CA ALA A 50 43.23 3.10 -3.56
C ALA A 50 41.79 3.04 -4.12
N ASP A 51 41.26 1.83 -4.34
CA ASP A 51 39.89 1.63 -4.80
C ASP A 51 38.85 2.11 -3.78
N VAL A 52 39.07 1.85 -2.49
CA VAL A 52 38.19 2.35 -1.42
C VAL A 52 38.15 3.88 -1.44
N GLU A 53 39.30 4.54 -1.62
CA GLU A 53 39.33 6.02 -1.72
C GLU A 53 38.62 6.52 -3.00
N ILE A 54 38.71 5.79 -4.12
CA ILE A 54 37.95 6.11 -5.33
C ILE A 54 36.43 6.00 -5.07
N LEU A 55 35.98 4.91 -4.44
CA LEU A 55 34.57 4.72 -4.09
C LEU A 55 34.06 5.84 -3.17
N ARG A 56 34.82 6.21 -2.15
CA ARG A 56 34.51 7.36 -1.27
C ARG A 56 34.36 8.68 -2.04
N LYS A 57 35.27 8.96 -2.95
CA LYS A 57 35.19 10.15 -3.83
C LYS A 57 33.98 10.14 -4.76
N GLN A 58 33.45 8.96 -5.10
CA GLN A 58 32.25 8.80 -5.89
C GLN A 58 30.96 8.84 -5.03
N GLY A 59 31.08 9.13 -3.73
CA GLY A 59 29.93 9.31 -2.84
C GLY A 59 29.47 8.04 -2.10
N TYR A 60 30.22 6.94 -2.20
CA TYR A 60 29.90 5.75 -1.40
C TYR A 60 30.45 5.89 0.02
N ASP A 61 29.61 5.73 1.03
CA ASP A 61 29.99 5.80 2.44
C ASP A 61 30.70 4.51 2.89
N ILE A 62 31.96 4.35 2.48
CA ILE A 62 32.78 3.20 2.92
C ILE A 62 33.45 3.56 4.25
N VAL A 63 32.93 3.05 5.33
CA VAL A 63 33.38 3.30 6.70
C VAL A 63 34.48 2.33 7.10
N LEU A 64 35.53 2.83 7.75
CA LEU A 64 36.59 2.02 8.38
C LEU A 64 36.25 1.80 9.85
N GLN A 65 35.98 0.58 10.24
CA GLN A 65 35.91 0.16 11.62
C GLN A 65 37.29 -0.34 12.07
N ARG A 66 37.96 0.41 12.94
CA ARG A 66 39.29 0.07 13.39
C ARG A 66 39.38 -1.34 13.98
N GLY A 67 40.33 -2.12 13.54
CA GLY A 67 40.56 -3.52 13.97
C GLY A 67 39.62 -4.55 13.33
N ARG A 68 38.56 -4.15 12.61
CA ARG A 68 37.60 -5.09 11.99
C ARG A 68 37.60 -5.02 10.46
N GLY A 69 37.67 -3.84 9.86
CA GLY A 69 37.69 -3.69 8.40
C GLY A 69 36.77 -2.60 7.89
N TYR A 70 36.40 -2.69 6.63
CA TYR A 70 35.56 -1.73 5.94
C TYR A 70 34.14 -2.28 5.76
N TYR A 71 33.14 -1.39 5.75
CA TYR A 71 31.76 -1.71 5.40
C TYR A 71 31.09 -0.52 4.70
N LEU A 72 30.02 -0.77 3.97
CA LEU A 72 29.17 0.26 3.40
C LEU A 72 28.17 0.73 4.49
N GLY A 73 28.35 1.98 4.94
CA GLY A 73 27.54 2.60 6.00
C GLY A 73 26.17 3.03 5.45
N GLU A 74 26.14 4.15 4.73
CA GLU A 74 24.90 4.69 4.17
C GLU A 74 24.46 3.91 2.92
N ARG A 75 23.17 3.60 2.86
CA ARG A 75 22.49 2.92 1.75
C ARG A 75 21.29 3.74 1.30
N ASN A 76 20.79 3.48 0.07
CA ASN A 76 19.60 4.14 -0.44
C ASN A 76 18.38 3.96 0.48
N PHE A 77 18.32 2.83 1.19
CA PHE A 77 17.28 2.51 2.17
C PHE A 77 17.92 1.99 3.46
N GLN A 78 17.40 2.47 4.58
CA GLN A 78 17.68 1.86 5.88
C GLN A 78 16.92 0.54 6.04
N LEU A 79 17.39 -0.36 6.88
CA LEU A 79 16.75 -1.66 7.10
C LEU A 79 15.30 -1.52 7.60
N ALA A 80 15.02 -0.49 8.43
CA ALA A 80 13.67 -0.20 8.91
C ALA A 80 12.72 0.22 7.78
N GLU A 81 13.20 1.03 6.84
CA GLU A 81 12.43 1.45 5.66
C GLU A 81 12.14 0.28 4.72
N LEU A 82 13.14 -0.58 4.49
CA LEU A 82 12.94 -1.82 3.72
C LEU A 82 11.92 -2.75 4.37
N LYS A 83 11.88 -2.84 5.71
CA LYS A 83 10.85 -3.60 6.43
C LYS A 83 9.46 -3.05 6.14
N LEU A 84 9.26 -1.74 6.23
CA LEU A 84 7.98 -1.11 5.91
C LEU A 84 7.54 -1.39 4.47
N LEU A 85 8.47 -1.33 3.50
CA LEU A 85 8.18 -1.65 2.11
C LEU A 85 7.82 -3.12 1.91
N VAL A 86 8.52 -4.04 2.57
CA VAL A 86 8.19 -5.49 2.54
C VAL A 86 6.81 -5.73 3.14
N ASP A 87 6.49 -5.09 4.27
CA ASP A 87 5.19 -5.19 4.93
C ASP A 87 4.06 -4.68 4.02
N ALA A 88 4.27 -3.53 3.35
CA ALA A 88 3.33 -2.98 2.39
C ALA A 88 3.07 -3.93 1.22
N VAL A 89 4.12 -4.55 0.65
CA VAL A 89 3.98 -5.55 -0.43
C VAL A 89 3.26 -6.80 0.05
N GLN A 90 3.59 -7.30 1.24
CA GLN A 90 2.97 -8.51 1.79
C GLN A 90 1.51 -8.29 2.17
N SER A 91 1.18 -7.14 2.75
CA SER A 91 -0.18 -6.80 3.18
C SER A 91 -1.11 -6.49 2.00
N SER A 92 -0.59 -6.10 0.86
CA SER A 92 -1.39 -5.74 -0.30
C SER A 92 -2.19 -6.92 -0.86
N ARG A 93 -3.50 -6.75 -1.01
CA ARG A 93 -4.41 -7.76 -1.59
C ARG A 93 -4.34 -7.82 -3.11
N PHE A 94 -4.04 -6.72 -3.79
CA PHE A 94 -4.03 -6.65 -5.24
C PHE A 94 -2.75 -7.22 -5.88
N ILE A 95 -1.67 -7.37 -5.12
CA ILE A 95 -0.42 -7.99 -5.58
C ILE A 95 -0.53 -9.51 -5.41
N THR A 96 -0.35 -10.27 -6.50
CA THR A 96 -0.36 -11.73 -6.44
C THR A 96 0.76 -12.27 -5.56
N VAL A 97 0.63 -13.51 -5.07
CA VAL A 97 1.67 -14.16 -4.27
C VAL A 97 3.00 -14.18 -5.02
N LYS A 98 2.99 -14.59 -6.31
CA LYS A 98 4.19 -14.64 -7.15
C LYS A 98 4.84 -13.26 -7.26
N LYS A 99 4.05 -12.23 -7.58
CA LYS A 99 4.57 -10.87 -7.73
C LYS A 99 5.08 -10.28 -6.41
N SER A 100 4.46 -10.62 -5.28
CA SER A 100 4.97 -10.24 -3.95
C SER A 100 6.36 -10.81 -3.70
N HIS A 101 6.58 -12.11 -3.99
CA HIS A 101 7.90 -12.72 -3.85
C HIS A 101 8.95 -12.06 -4.75
N GLU A 102 8.62 -11.76 -6.01
CA GLU A 102 9.52 -11.05 -6.92
C GLU A 102 9.90 -9.65 -6.39
N LEU A 103 8.93 -8.89 -5.89
CA LEU A 103 9.16 -7.55 -5.36
C LEU A 103 9.99 -7.59 -4.06
N ILE A 104 9.66 -8.51 -3.15
CA ILE A 104 10.42 -8.69 -1.91
C ILE A 104 11.86 -9.06 -2.22
N HIS A 105 12.09 -9.97 -3.15
CA HIS A 105 13.45 -10.33 -3.57
C HIS A 105 14.23 -9.12 -4.11
N LYS A 106 13.60 -8.22 -4.86
CA LYS A 106 14.23 -6.95 -5.30
C LYS A 106 14.55 -6.02 -4.14
N LEU A 107 13.68 -5.93 -3.14
CA LEU A 107 13.93 -5.15 -1.93
C LEU A 107 15.08 -5.72 -1.11
N GLU A 108 15.17 -7.04 -0.99
CA GLU A 108 16.30 -7.74 -0.34
C GLU A 108 17.65 -7.42 -0.99
N GLN A 109 17.65 -7.15 -2.30
CA GLN A 109 18.88 -6.75 -3.01
C GLN A 109 19.36 -5.33 -2.66
N GLN A 110 18.55 -4.51 -2.02
CA GLN A 110 18.93 -3.15 -1.60
C GLN A 110 19.70 -3.11 -0.28
N THR A 111 19.88 -4.25 0.39
CA THR A 111 20.61 -4.37 1.65
C THR A 111 21.69 -5.46 1.58
N SER A 112 22.48 -5.61 2.67
CA SER A 112 23.42 -6.72 2.78
C SER A 112 22.70 -8.07 2.82
N ALA A 113 23.41 -9.17 2.52
CA ALA A 113 22.85 -10.51 2.64
C ALA A 113 22.37 -10.81 4.08
N TYR A 114 22.99 -10.22 5.08
CA TYR A 114 22.61 -10.34 6.48
C TYR A 114 21.32 -9.57 6.78
N GLY A 115 21.20 -8.33 6.26
CA GLY A 115 19.97 -7.54 6.34
C GLY A 115 18.81 -8.22 5.61
N ALA A 116 19.06 -8.80 4.43
CA ALA A 116 18.06 -9.54 3.66
C ALA A 116 17.47 -10.73 4.45
N GLN A 117 18.30 -11.51 5.17
CA GLN A 117 17.81 -12.59 6.03
C GLN A 117 16.88 -12.08 7.15
N THR A 118 17.12 -10.87 7.63
CA THR A 118 16.26 -10.26 8.66
C THR A 118 14.91 -9.83 8.07
N LEU A 119 14.86 -9.40 6.81
CA LEU A 119 13.62 -9.02 6.12
C LEU A 119 12.69 -10.22 5.92
N GLN A 120 13.22 -11.40 5.65
CA GLN A 120 12.42 -12.61 5.37
C GLN A 120 11.65 -13.15 6.58
N ARG A 121 12.06 -12.83 7.80
CA ARG A 121 11.59 -13.51 9.02
C ARG A 121 10.41 -12.85 9.74
N GLN A 122 9.93 -11.69 9.33
CA GLN A 122 9.16 -10.84 10.24
C GLN A 122 7.70 -10.56 9.90
N VAL A 123 7.17 -10.92 8.74
CA VAL A 123 5.76 -10.64 8.45
C VAL A 123 4.96 -11.89 8.12
N PHE A 124 4.12 -12.28 9.06
CA PHE A 124 3.05 -13.25 8.85
C PHE A 124 1.74 -12.49 8.62
N VAL A 125 1.29 -12.38 7.37
CA VAL A 125 -0.05 -11.88 7.07
C VAL A 125 -1.01 -13.07 7.09
N ALA A 126 -1.64 -13.30 8.23
CA ALA A 126 -2.59 -14.39 8.39
C ALA A 126 -3.86 -14.14 7.54
N GLY A 127 -4.27 -15.14 6.76
CA GLY A 127 -5.61 -15.24 6.19
C GLY A 127 -5.98 -14.26 5.07
N ARG A 128 -5.05 -13.47 4.52
CA ARG A 128 -5.36 -12.57 3.40
C ARG A 128 -5.39 -13.30 2.06
N VAL A 129 -6.56 -13.33 1.44
CA VAL A 129 -6.72 -13.81 0.06
C VAL A 129 -6.12 -12.76 -0.88
N LYS A 130 -4.97 -13.06 -1.47
CA LYS A 130 -4.35 -12.22 -2.51
C LYS A 130 -5.06 -12.41 -3.85
N SER A 131 -4.99 -11.38 -4.70
CA SER A 131 -5.51 -11.47 -6.07
C SER A 131 -4.86 -12.64 -6.83
N MET A 132 -5.68 -13.38 -7.58
CA MET A 132 -5.21 -14.43 -8.50
C MET A 132 -4.89 -13.85 -9.89
N ASN A 133 -5.21 -12.59 -10.13
CA ASN A 133 -5.12 -11.95 -11.44
C ASN A 133 -3.95 -10.97 -11.51
N GLU A 134 -2.87 -11.34 -12.16
CA GLU A 134 -1.71 -10.46 -12.37
C GLU A 134 -2.03 -9.24 -13.26
N SER A 135 -3.06 -9.33 -14.11
CA SER A 135 -3.47 -8.21 -14.96
C SER A 135 -3.96 -7.00 -14.17
N VAL A 136 -4.42 -7.20 -12.92
CA VAL A 136 -4.80 -6.10 -12.00
C VAL A 136 -3.66 -5.10 -11.84
N TYR A 137 -2.43 -5.58 -11.66
CA TYR A 137 -1.25 -4.72 -11.52
C TYR A 137 -1.00 -3.85 -12.77
N TYR A 138 -1.16 -4.41 -13.97
CA TYR A 138 -0.97 -3.69 -15.24
C TYR A 138 -2.19 -2.85 -15.61
N ASN A 139 -3.37 -3.21 -15.12
CA ASN A 139 -4.63 -2.49 -15.36
C ASN A 139 -4.65 -1.09 -14.70
N ILE A 140 -3.80 -0.84 -13.72
CA ILE A 140 -3.70 0.46 -13.04
C ILE A 140 -3.08 1.54 -13.96
N CYS A 141 -2.34 1.14 -15.00
CA CYS A 141 -1.55 2.03 -15.84
C CYS A 141 -2.11 2.31 -17.26
N GLY A 142 -3.41 2.27 -17.49
CA GLY A 142 -3.96 2.50 -18.85
C GLY A 142 -5.43 2.93 -18.91
N ARG A 143 -5.89 3.46 -20.07
CA ARG A 143 -7.29 3.83 -20.36
C ARG A 143 -8.07 2.60 -20.83
N LYS A 144 -9.42 2.47 -20.53
CA LYS A 144 -10.01 1.13 -20.56
C LYS A 144 -11.50 1.04 -20.89
N VAL A 145 -11.87 -0.06 -21.56
CA VAL A 145 -13.24 -0.55 -21.76
C VAL A 145 -13.48 -1.71 -20.78
N LEU A 146 -14.63 -1.72 -20.12
CA LEU A 146 -14.99 -2.68 -19.07
C LEU A 146 -16.08 -3.62 -19.55
N ARG A 147 -16.05 -4.89 -19.09
CA ARG A 147 -17.15 -5.83 -19.26
C ARG A 147 -17.76 -6.20 -17.91
N HIS A 148 -19.10 -6.14 -17.82
CA HIS A 148 -19.86 -6.67 -16.70
C HIS A 148 -21.06 -7.44 -17.25
N ASN A 149 -21.21 -8.71 -16.87
CA ASN A 149 -22.25 -9.60 -17.40
C ASN A 149 -22.34 -9.64 -18.96
N GLY A 150 -21.18 -9.55 -19.62
CA GLY A 150 -21.11 -9.53 -21.09
C GLY A 150 -21.34 -8.16 -21.75
N ALA A 151 -21.70 -7.13 -21.00
CA ALA A 151 -21.85 -5.78 -21.52
C ALA A 151 -20.47 -5.10 -21.68
N ILE A 152 -20.33 -4.28 -22.74
CA ILE A 152 -19.17 -3.42 -22.96
C ILE A 152 -19.52 -2.03 -22.41
N TYR A 153 -18.68 -1.55 -21.49
CA TYR A 153 -18.75 -0.21 -20.93
C TYR A 153 -17.71 0.68 -21.58
N GLN A 154 -18.12 1.80 -22.12
CA GLN A 154 -17.24 2.86 -22.61
C GLN A 154 -17.25 3.98 -21.59
N MET A 155 -16.08 4.23 -20.97
CA MET A 155 -15.93 5.14 -19.84
C MET A 155 -14.76 6.08 -20.05
N SER A 156 -14.88 7.30 -19.54
CA SER A 156 -13.81 8.27 -19.48
C SER A 156 -13.10 8.18 -18.12
N PRO A 157 -11.89 7.57 -18.04
CA PRO A 157 -11.19 7.39 -16.77
C PRO A 157 -10.54 8.69 -16.29
N TYR A 158 -10.65 8.98 -14.98
CA TYR A 158 -10.10 10.18 -14.37
C TYR A 158 -9.10 9.91 -13.26
N ALA A 159 -9.43 9.01 -12.32
CA ALA A 159 -8.58 8.72 -11.18
C ALA A 159 -8.63 7.26 -10.75
N LEU A 160 -7.62 6.87 -9.98
CA LEU A 160 -7.60 5.63 -9.22
C LEU A 160 -7.67 5.98 -7.74
N LEU A 161 -8.58 5.35 -7.04
CA LEU A 161 -8.78 5.48 -5.61
C LEU A 161 -8.46 4.14 -4.94
N CYS A 162 -7.68 4.16 -3.86
CA CYS A 162 -7.49 3.01 -2.99
C CYS A 162 -8.41 3.16 -1.77
N SER A 163 -9.35 2.23 -1.61
CA SER A 163 -10.24 2.17 -0.44
C SER A 163 -10.38 0.73 0.01
N ASP A 164 -10.31 0.48 1.32
CA ASP A 164 -10.39 -0.86 1.92
C ASP A 164 -9.50 -1.89 1.21
N GLU A 165 -8.25 -1.49 0.92
CA GLU A 165 -7.24 -2.32 0.23
C GLU A 165 -7.62 -2.73 -1.21
N ASN A 166 -8.64 -2.11 -1.82
CA ASN A 166 -9.01 -2.34 -3.21
C ASN A 166 -8.79 -1.07 -4.03
N TYR A 167 -8.40 -1.26 -5.30
CA TYR A 167 -8.34 -0.16 -6.25
C TYR A 167 -9.67 -0.01 -6.99
N TYR A 168 -10.13 1.22 -7.05
CA TYR A 168 -11.32 1.63 -7.79
C TYR A 168 -10.93 2.63 -8.88
N LEU A 169 -11.34 2.35 -10.11
CA LEU A 169 -11.29 3.31 -11.18
C LEU A 169 -12.47 4.26 -11.05
N THR A 170 -12.19 5.53 -10.85
CA THR A 170 -13.18 6.62 -10.95
C THR A 170 -13.27 7.04 -12.41
N ALA A 171 -14.44 6.88 -13.02
CA ALA A 171 -14.65 7.15 -14.43
C ALA A 171 -16.03 7.79 -14.67
N TYR A 172 -16.11 8.68 -15.67
CA TYR A 172 -17.36 9.26 -16.11
C TYR A 172 -18.06 8.33 -17.11
N ASP A 173 -19.33 8.06 -16.86
CA ASP A 173 -20.24 7.33 -17.77
C ASP A 173 -21.04 8.34 -18.59
N GLY A 174 -20.67 8.53 -19.86
CA GLY A 174 -21.35 9.46 -20.76
C GLY A 174 -22.83 9.10 -21.06
N LYS A 175 -23.22 7.83 -20.86
CA LYS A 175 -24.61 7.39 -21.02
C LYS A 175 -25.46 7.76 -19.79
N ALA A 176 -24.91 7.54 -18.61
CA ALA A 176 -25.58 7.87 -17.35
C ALA A 176 -25.34 9.32 -16.90
N GLN A 177 -24.39 10.03 -17.52
CA GLN A 177 -23.97 11.40 -17.16
C GLN A 177 -23.56 11.54 -15.68
N GLU A 178 -22.87 10.52 -15.16
CA GLU A 178 -22.45 10.49 -13.76
C GLU A 178 -21.04 9.87 -13.60
N ILE A 179 -20.39 10.20 -12.49
CA ILE A 179 -19.15 9.54 -12.07
C ILE A 179 -19.51 8.17 -11.46
N LYS A 180 -18.82 7.12 -11.94
CA LYS A 180 -18.94 5.75 -11.45
C LYS A 180 -17.60 5.23 -10.97
N HIS A 181 -17.67 4.27 -10.04
CA HIS A 181 -16.49 3.62 -9.46
C HIS A 181 -16.52 2.13 -9.79
N PHE A 182 -15.43 1.63 -10.34
CA PHE A 182 -15.31 0.23 -10.78
C PHE A 182 -14.12 -0.40 -10.08
N ARG A 183 -14.34 -1.53 -9.44
CA ARG A 183 -13.24 -2.30 -8.84
C ARG A 183 -12.31 -2.82 -9.93
N VAL A 184 -11.02 -2.46 -9.84
CA VAL A 184 -10.02 -2.79 -10.86
C VAL A 184 -9.82 -4.30 -10.99
N ASP A 185 -9.89 -5.04 -9.88
CA ASP A 185 -9.75 -6.51 -9.84
C ASP A 185 -10.93 -7.27 -10.50
N LYS A 186 -12.04 -6.58 -10.77
CA LYS A 186 -13.23 -7.14 -11.44
C LYS A 186 -13.30 -6.76 -12.92
N MET A 187 -12.36 -5.98 -13.41
CA MET A 187 -12.32 -5.58 -14.81
C MET A 187 -11.73 -6.68 -15.67
N LEU A 188 -12.36 -6.94 -16.80
CA LEU A 188 -11.91 -7.92 -17.81
C LEU A 188 -11.82 -7.26 -19.18
N ASP A 189 -10.93 -7.76 -20.04
CA ASP A 189 -10.79 -7.36 -21.44
C ASP A 189 -10.69 -5.84 -21.65
N ILE A 190 -9.82 -5.20 -20.92
CA ILE A 190 -9.68 -3.76 -20.93
C ILE A 190 -8.96 -3.30 -22.20
N GLN A 191 -9.54 -2.34 -22.94
CA GLN A 191 -8.98 -1.76 -24.13
C GLN A 191 -8.92 -0.24 -24.05
N VAL A 192 -7.83 0.32 -24.51
CA VAL A 192 -7.68 1.76 -24.69
C VAL A 192 -8.26 2.14 -26.04
N THR A 193 -9.07 3.20 -26.07
CA THR A 193 -9.58 3.78 -27.31
C THR A 193 -8.87 5.10 -27.60
N GLU A 194 -8.89 5.54 -28.87
CA GLU A 194 -8.34 6.85 -29.28
C GLU A 194 -9.33 8.00 -29.05
N LEU A 195 -10.52 7.71 -28.51
CA LEU A 195 -11.51 8.72 -28.21
C LEU A 195 -11.05 9.61 -27.06
N SER A 196 -11.34 10.91 -27.17
CA SER A 196 -11.14 11.85 -26.06
C SER A 196 -12.00 11.51 -24.87
N ARG A 197 -11.57 11.93 -23.68
CA ARG A 197 -12.39 11.79 -22.46
C ARG A 197 -13.51 12.82 -22.45
N ASP A 198 -14.69 12.39 -22.00
CA ASP A 198 -15.84 13.23 -21.74
C ASP A 198 -16.02 13.46 -20.24
N GLY A 199 -16.74 14.52 -19.84
CA GLY A 199 -17.13 14.77 -18.45
C GLY A 199 -16.05 15.42 -17.60
N GLU A 200 -15.11 16.16 -18.20
CA GLU A 200 -14.02 16.86 -17.49
C GLU A 200 -14.56 17.90 -16.49
N GLU A 201 -15.54 18.73 -16.89
CA GLU A 201 -16.17 19.73 -16.03
C GLU A 201 -16.85 19.09 -14.79
N ILE A 202 -17.48 17.91 -14.99
CA ILE A 202 -18.13 17.16 -13.91
C ILE A 202 -17.08 16.61 -12.95
N TYR A 203 -15.96 16.10 -13.49
CA TYR A 203 -14.89 15.58 -12.67
C TYR A 203 -14.12 16.67 -11.91
N GLU A 204 -13.88 17.84 -12.51
CA GLU A 204 -13.21 18.96 -11.84
C GLU A 204 -14.00 19.48 -10.63
N SER A 205 -15.33 19.39 -10.70
CA SER A 205 -16.22 19.73 -9.58
C SER A 205 -16.36 18.60 -8.54
N PHE A 206 -15.82 17.41 -8.82
CA PHE A 206 -15.97 16.23 -8.00
C PHE A 206 -14.83 16.10 -6.99
N ASP A 207 -15.14 16.25 -5.71
CA ASP A 207 -14.20 16.05 -4.61
C ASP A 207 -14.02 14.54 -4.32
N LEU A 208 -12.99 13.93 -4.93
CA LEU A 208 -12.68 12.53 -4.75
C LEU A 208 -12.29 12.18 -3.30
N GLY A 209 -11.61 13.10 -2.61
CA GLY A 209 -11.19 12.90 -1.21
C GLY A 209 -12.39 12.82 -0.27
N ARG A 210 -13.28 13.80 -0.39
CA ARG A 210 -14.56 13.79 0.34
C ARG A 210 -15.39 12.56 -0.01
N TYR A 211 -15.53 12.25 -1.30
CA TYR A 211 -16.28 11.08 -1.71
C TYR A 211 -15.76 9.78 -1.04
N ALA A 212 -14.45 9.59 -1.01
CA ALA A 212 -13.83 8.42 -0.38
C ALA A 212 -14.08 8.36 1.13
N SER A 213 -14.09 9.51 1.81
CA SER A 213 -14.25 9.57 3.28
C SER A 213 -15.66 9.24 3.74
N ILE A 214 -16.69 9.64 2.96
CA ILE A 214 -18.10 9.44 3.34
C ILE A 214 -18.69 8.09 2.90
N HIS A 215 -18.06 7.42 1.91
CA HIS A 215 -18.56 6.14 1.40
C HIS A 215 -17.91 4.94 2.11
N PHE A 216 -18.71 3.95 2.43
CA PHE A 216 -18.28 2.67 2.98
C PHE A 216 -18.13 1.64 1.86
N GLY A 217 -16.90 1.17 1.60
CA GLY A 217 -16.61 0.19 0.54
C GLY A 217 -17.03 0.67 -0.87
N MET A 218 -17.08 2.00 -1.11
CA MET A 218 -17.48 2.63 -2.38
C MET A 218 -18.93 2.31 -2.81
N PHE A 219 -19.79 1.94 -1.87
CA PHE A 219 -21.21 1.74 -2.16
C PHE A 219 -21.95 3.07 -2.21
N LYS A 220 -22.78 3.24 -3.24
CA LYS A 220 -23.64 4.42 -3.37
C LYS A 220 -24.65 4.48 -2.22
N GLY A 221 -24.90 5.68 -1.73
CA GLY A 221 -25.89 5.98 -0.73
C GLY A 221 -26.25 7.46 -0.78
N GLU A 222 -27.33 7.85 -0.12
CA GLU A 222 -27.68 9.25 0.06
C GLU A 222 -26.72 9.86 1.07
N GLU A 223 -26.08 10.97 0.70
CA GLU A 223 -25.21 11.73 1.61
C GLU A 223 -26.04 12.37 2.71
N ARG A 224 -25.75 12.04 3.95
CA ARG A 224 -26.46 12.52 5.13
C ARG A 224 -25.50 12.87 6.25
N GLU A 225 -25.89 13.89 7.02
CA GLU A 225 -25.28 14.16 8.31
C GLU A 225 -25.97 13.32 9.37
N VAL A 226 -25.20 12.47 10.07
CA VAL A 226 -25.71 11.49 11.02
C VAL A 226 -25.12 11.76 12.40
N LEU A 227 -25.98 11.85 13.41
CA LEU A 227 -25.58 11.95 14.81
C LEU A 227 -25.50 10.56 15.42
N LEU A 228 -24.32 10.21 15.85
CA LEU A 228 -24.00 8.95 16.52
C LEU A 228 -23.82 9.17 18.02
N ARG A 229 -24.34 8.30 18.85
CA ARG A 229 -24.00 8.17 20.28
C ARG A 229 -23.07 7.01 20.46
N CYS A 230 -21.90 7.25 21.02
CA CYS A 230 -20.81 6.28 21.10
C CYS A 230 -20.34 6.12 22.55
N LYS A 231 -20.01 4.89 22.95
CA LYS A 231 -19.27 4.68 24.21
C LYS A 231 -17.86 5.25 24.10
N ASN A 232 -17.31 5.81 25.18
CA ASN A 232 -16.00 6.47 25.19
C ASN A 232 -14.85 5.57 24.69
N CYS A 233 -14.94 4.24 24.88
CA CYS A 233 -13.94 3.29 24.36
C CYS A 233 -13.91 3.18 22.83
N PHE A 234 -14.89 3.73 22.10
CA PHE A 234 -14.93 3.76 20.63
C PHE A 234 -14.42 5.08 20.03
N SER A 235 -13.88 6.00 20.84
CA SER A 235 -13.40 7.30 20.36
C SER A 235 -12.35 7.14 19.24
N HIS A 236 -11.38 6.23 19.41
CA HIS A 236 -10.37 5.94 18.38
C HIS A 236 -10.99 5.39 17.09
N VAL A 237 -12.01 4.54 17.16
CA VAL A 237 -12.69 3.97 15.97
C VAL A 237 -13.38 5.07 15.17
N ILE A 238 -13.99 6.04 15.85
CA ILE A 238 -14.65 7.19 15.20
C ILE A 238 -13.60 8.12 14.56
N ILE A 239 -12.52 8.42 15.27
CA ILE A 239 -11.43 9.27 14.76
C ILE A 239 -10.72 8.61 13.60
N ASP A 240 -10.39 7.32 13.70
CA ASP A 240 -9.74 6.56 12.63
C ASP A 240 -10.59 6.49 11.35
N ARG A 241 -11.93 6.46 11.50
CA ARG A 241 -12.83 6.37 10.36
C ARG A 241 -13.15 7.72 9.71
N PHE A 242 -13.39 8.76 10.53
CA PHE A 242 -13.88 10.05 10.06
C PHE A 242 -12.85 11.18 10.11
N GLY A 243 -11.66 10.90 10.66
CA GLY A 243 -10.57 11.84 10.81
C GLY A 243 -10.65 12.66 12.11
N GLU A 244 -9.55 13.36 12.43
CA GLU A 244 -9.43 14.19 13.64
C GLU A 244 -10.37 15.40 13.65
N ALA A 245 -10.84 15.82 12.48
CA ALA A 245 -11.76 16.96 12.35
C ALA A 245 -13.23 16.62 12.66
N VAL A 246 -13.54 15.37 13.00
CA VAL A 246 -14.90 14.96 13.35
C VAL A 246 -15.40 15.70 14.59
N HIS A 247 -16.62 16.24 14.52
CA HIS A 247 -17.20 16.96 15.65
C HIS A 247 -17.66 15.99 16.72
N ILE A 248 -16.94 15.97 17.84
CA ILE A 248 -17.22 15.13 19.01
C ILE A 248 -17.66 16.01 20.19
N THR A 249 -18.76 15.65 20.82
CA THR A 249 -19.27 16.31 22.03
C THR A 249 -19.39 15.28 23.15
N PRO A 250 -18.64 15.43 24.27
CA PRO A 250 -18.81 14.58 25.45
C PRO A 250 -20.25 14.68 26.00
N GLU A 251 -20.83 13.54 26.36
CA GLU A 251 -22.16 13.48 26.97
C GLU A 251 -22.02 13.24 28.50
N ASP A 252 -21.26 12.21 28.88
CA ASP A 252 -20.97 11.85 30.26
C ASP A 252 -19.66 11.03 30.35
N ASP A 253 -19.35 10.45 31.51
CA ASP A 253 -18.15 9.63 31.74
C ASP A 253 -18.12 8.34 30.92
N SER A 254 -19.22 7.97 30.27
CA SER A 254 -19.38 6.71 29.52
C SER A 254 -19.62 6.91 28.03
N TYR A 255 -20.19 8.06 27.65
CA TYR A 255 -20.65 8.33 26.29
C TYR A 255 -20.22 9.68 25.75
N PHE A 256 -20.10 9.76 24.44
CA PHE A 256 -19.99 10.98 23.64
C PHE A 256 -20.90 10.90 22.41
N THR A 257 -21.22 12.05 21.83
CA THR A 257 -21.86 12.11 20.51
C THR A 257 -20.87 12.55 19.44
N ALA A 258 -21.04 12.03 18.22
CA ALA A 258 -20.26 12.40 17.06
C ALA A 258 -21.18 12.74 15.89
N LEU A 259 -20.94 13.89 15.25
CA LEU A 259 -21.65 14.31 14.05
C LEU A 259 -20.81 13.97 12.83
N VAL A 260 -21.30 13.08 11.98
CA VAL A 260 -20.55 12.50 10.86
C VAL A 260 -21.27 12.67 9.54
N GLN A 261 -20.53 12.93 8.47
CA GLN A 261 -21.04 12.92 7.10
C GLN A 261 -20.84 11.54 6.51
N VAL A 262 -21.90 10.89 6.02
CA VAL A 262 -21.86 9.54 5.47
C VAL A 262 -22.80 9.38 4.27
N ALA A 263 -22.43 8.50 3.35
CA ALA A 263 -23.34 7.94 2.36
C ALA A 263 -24.11 6.76 3.01
N VAL A 264 -25.37 6.98 3.34
CA VAL A 264 -26.21 5.97 3.99
C VAL A 264 -26.43 4.80 3.05
N SER A 265 -25.89 3.64 3.40
CA SER A 265 -25.87 2.43 2.58
C SER A 265 -25.93 1.19 3.47
N PRO A 266 -26.23 0.00 2.91
CA PRO A 266 -26.14 -1.25 3.67
C PRO A 266 -24.78 -1.47 4.35
N GLN A 267 -23.69 -0.99 3.76
CA GLN A 267 -22.35 -1.09 4.33
C GLN A 267 -22.15 -0.16 5.53
N PHE A 268 -22.71 1.04 5.49
CA PHE A 268 -22.74 1.92 6.66
C PHE A 268 -23.49 1.25 7.83
N TYR A 269 -24.68 0.72 7.58
CA TYR A 269 -25.43 -0.03 8.62
C TYR A 269 -24.67 -1.26 9.11
N GLY A 270 -24.01 -2.00 8.19
CA GLY A 270 -23.16 -3.13 8.55
C GLY A 270 -21.96 -2.74 9.43
N TRP A 271 -21.36 -1.58 9.16
CA TRP A 271 -20.28 -1.05 10.00
C TRP A 271 -20.78 -0.67 11.40
N ILE A 272 -21.92 0.03 11.51
CA ILE A 272 -22.56 0.36 12.81
C ILE A 272 -22.89 -0.95 13.56
N PHE A 273 -23.48 -1.93 12.89
CA PHE A 273 -23.81 -3.24 13.47
C PHE A 273 -22.58 -3.96 14.02
N GLY A 274 -21.45 -3.88 13.30
CA GLY A 274 -20.15 -4.46 13.72
C GLY A 274 -19.58 -3.88 15.02
N LEU A 275 -20.02 -2.68 15.42
CA LEU A 275 -19.64 -2.03 16.69
C LEU A 275 -20.57 -2.45 17.85
N GLY A 276 -21.54 -3.32 17.60
CA GLY A 276 -22.46 -3.87 18.59
C GLY A 276 -23.28 -2.78 19.29
N ASN A 277 -23.41 -2.90 20.61
CA ASN A 277 -24.13 -1.90 21.44
C ASN A 277 -23.25 -0.69 21.83
N GLY A 278 -22.09 -0.53 21.22
CA GLY A 278 -21.15 0.56 21.50
C GLY A 278 -21.48 1.85 20.77
N VAL A 279 -22.20 1.76 19.65
CA VAL A 279 -22.58 2.90 18.81
C VAL A 279 -24.06 2.81 18.45
N THR A 280 -24.77 3.94 18.54
CA THR A 280 -26.19 4.04 18.22
C THR A 280 -26.46 5.28 17.33
N ILE A 281 -27.28 5.14 16.31
CA ILE A 281 -27.72 6.26 15.46
C ILE A 281 -28.83 7.01 16.22
N LEU A 282 -28.57 8.27 16.60
CA LEU A 282 -29.57 9.16 17.21
C LEU A 282 -30.41 9.89 16.18
N GLY A 283 -29.83 10.19 15.04
CA GLY A 283 -30.53 10.92 14.00
C GLY A 283 -29.73 10.97 12.69
N PRO A 284 -30.38 11.31 11.58
CA PRO A 284 -31.82 11.59 11.40
C PRO A 284 -32.73 10.37 11.67
N VAL A 285 -34.00 10.62 11.98
CA VAL A 285 -34.96 9.56 12.37
C VAL A 285 -35.17 8.50 11.28
N ASP A 286 -35.14 8.90 10.02
CA ASP A 286 -35.25 7.98 8.88
C ASP A 286 -34.02 7.07 8.79
N VAL A 287 -32.81 7.55 9.05
CA VAL A 287 -31.57 6.75 9.08
C VAL A 287 -31.62 5.75 10.25
N ALA A 288 -32.02 6.21 11.45
CA ALA A 288 -32.20 5.31 12.60
C ALA A 288 -33.26 4.22 12.34
N ARG A 289 -34.37 4.60 11.66
CA ARG A 289 -35.42 3.67 11.23
C ARG A 289 -34.87 2.65 10.22
N GLY A 290 -34.08 3.08 9.23
CA GLY A 290 -33.44 2.19 8.26
C GLY A 290 -32.54 1.14 8.93
N MET A 291 -31.81 1.52 9.99
CA MET A 291 -31.03 0.56 10.79
C MET A 291 -31.94 -0.48 11.45
N LYS A 292 -33.04 -0.05 12.05
CA LYS A 292 -34.03 -0.95 12.67
C LYS A 292 -34.61 -1.93 11.66
N GLU A 293 -35.04 -1.46 10.50
CA GLU A 293 -35.57 -2.29 9.42
C GLU A 293 -34.57 -3.33 8.93
N GLN A 294 -33.27 -2.94 8.78
CA GLN A 294 -32.19 -3.87 8.43
C GLN A 294 -32.02 -4.97 9.49
N LEU A 295 -32.06 -4.62 10.78
CA LEU A 295 -31.95 -5.57 11.88
C LEU A 295 -33.12 -6.56 11.90
N GLU A 296 -34.35 -6.08 11.67
CA GLU A 296 -35.57 -6.92 11.59
C GLU A 296 -35.46 -7.91 10.41
N GLN A 297 -35.00 -7.46 9.24
CA GLN A 297 -34.81 -8.34 8.09
C GLN A 297 -33.72 -9.41 8.36
N ILE A 298 -32.61 -9.04 9.00
CA ILE A 298 -31.58 -9.99 9.37
C ILE A 298 -32.11 -10.99 10.40
N GLN A 299 -32.89 -10.54 11.39
CA GLN A 299 -33.49 -11.41 12.40
C GLN A 299 -34.41 -12.47 11.77
N LEU A 300 -35.22 -12.06 10.78
CA LEU A 300 -36.10 -12.99 10.08
C LEU A 300 -35.35 -14.16 9.42
N ASN A 301 -34.15 -13.92 8.90
CA ASN A 301 -33.32 -14.96 8.30
C ASN A 301 -32.87 -16.06 9.29
N TYR A 302 -32.84 -15.73 10.59
CA TYR A 302 -32.41 -16.65 11.66
C TYR A 302 -33.56 -17.22 12.49
N LEU A 303 -34.81 -16.77 12.29
CA LEU A 303 -35.99 -17.33 12.98
C LEU A 303 -36.42 -18.70 12.42
N THR A 304 -35.87 -19.09 11.26
CA THR A 304 -36.17 -20.37 10.58
C THR A 304 -35.10 -21.45 10.80
N ILE A 305 -34.08 -21.14 11.62
CA ILE A 305 -33.04 -22.08 12.05
C ILE A 305 -33.35 -22.60 13.46
#